data_fc01cd6e1b4ab659f98c8263b0809025
#
_entry.id   fc01cd6e1b4ab659f98c8263b0809025
#
_cell.length_a   1.000
_cell.length_b   1.000
_cell.length_c   1.000
_cell.angle_alpha   90.00
_cell.angle_beta   90.00
_cell.angle_gamma   90.00
#
_symmetry.space_group_name_H-M   'P 1'
#
loop_
_entity.id
_entity.type
_entity.pdbx_description
1 polymer ?
#
loop_
_entity_poly.entity_id
_entity_poly.type
_entity_poly.pdbx_seq_one_letter_code
_entity_poly.pdbx_strand_id
1 'polypeptide(L)'
;MLDMGSQPLAEKLDDDTRYPLVLLKCPMCGLVQLSCSVDQKTLFPPDHPYATGNTRALREHYTQLARELSWKTSPCRGRLAVDIGANDGTFLQELQNMAGYEGLAIEPTNQGRKARDKRIGTIQAYWTRELAQKILADKGPAKLITAMNVLAHVPNPHDFMNGVTDLLDGDGIFLTENHDLASVTSGLQIDTIYHEHLRYYSVASLSFLLQRHGMNVTSVESIPIHGGSLRVIARKETPDFRQRALGAARDLNTLLHDAASAGEVIYGVGATTRATPLVHFAQLQKFLTCICETPSSQKIGHMLPGTSIPIVDERMLIKDQPGYALLLAWHIAGDLIPKLREAGYQGKFIVPLPVPQVLDD
;
A
#
# COMPACT_ATOMS: atom_id res chain seq x y z
N MET A 1 32.22 -13.03 3.48
CA MET A 1 32.46 -12.00 2.44
C MET A 1 33.65 -11.12 2.83
N LEU A 2 33.64 -10.47 3.97
CA LEU A 2 34.75 -9.70 4.53
C LEU A 2 34.70 -9.82 6.04
N ASP A 3 35.82 -10.14 6.67
CA ASP A 3 36.02 -10.16 8.11
C ASP A 3 36.94 -8.99 8.50
N MET A 4 36.43 -8.05 9.28
CA MET A 4 37.19 -6.90 9.77
C MET A 4 37.61 -7.06 11.26
N GLY A 5 37.50 -8.27 11.79
CA GLY A 5 37.81 -8.59 13.18
C GLY A 5 36.75 -8.06 14.17
N SER A 6 37.14 -7.96 15.42
CA SER A 6 36.31 -7.39 16.49
C SER A 6 36.63 -5.89 16.66
N GLN A 7 35.61 -5.05 16.59
CA GLN A 7 35.73 -3.60 16.65
C GLN A 7 34.84 -2.97 17.75
N PRO A 8 35.18 -1.84 18.32
CA PRO A 8 34.29 -1.09 19.21
C PRO A 8 33.16 -0.45 18.45
N LEU A 9 32.13 -0.01 19.15
CA LEU A 9 31.02 0.77 18.56
C LEU A 9 31.50 2.21 18.26
N ALA A 10 31.18 2.71 17.07
CA ALA A 10 31.72 3.99 16.56
C ALA A 10 31.30 5.21 17.41
N GLU A 11 30.07 5.21 17.92
CA GLU A 11 29.50 6.34 18.68
C GLU A 11 29.56 6.14 20.23
N LYS A 12 30.25 5.10 20.71
CA LYS A 12 30.42 4.82 22.16
C LYS A 12 31.81 5.27 22.61
N LEU A 13 31.91 6.56 22.88
CA LEU A 13 33.14 7.14 23.43
C LEU A 13 33.41 6.51 24.81
N ASP A 14 34.66 6.22 25.10
CA ASP A 14 35.11 5.62 26.40
C ASP A 14 34.60 4.20 26.68
N ASP A 15 34.02 3.47 25.67
CA ASP A 15 33.62 2.06 25.75
C ASP A 15 34.41 1.21 24.75
N ASP A 16 35.35 0.42 25.27
CA ASP A 16 36.21 -0.50 24.48
C ASP A 16 35.54 -1.86 24.21
N THR A 17 34.26 -2.04 24.53
CA THR A 17 33.54 -3.30 24.26
C THR A 17 33.53 -3.56 22.76
N ARG A 18 34.01 -4.75 22.39
CA ARG A 18 34.20 -5.12 20.98
C ARG A 18 33.20 -6.15 20.53
N TYR A 19 32.72 -5.95 19.33
CA TYR A 19 31.77 -6.84 18.65
C TYR A 19 32.36 -7.31 17.32
N PRO A 20 32.03 -8.52 16.85
CA PRO A 20 32.44 -9.01 15.53
C PRO A 20 31.93 -8.06 14.43
N LEU A 21 32.80 -7.67 13.50
CA LEU A 21 32.45 -6.86 12.35
C LEU A 21 32.72 -7.67 11.07
N VAL A 22 31.79 -8.58 10.74
CA VAL A 22 31.91 -9.53 9.64
C VAL A 22 30.73 -9.37 8.69
N LEU A 23 31.03 -9.15 7.41
CA LEU A 23 30.04 -9.08 6.34
C LEU A 23 29.74 -10.47 5.78
N LEU A 24 28.46 -10.81 5.72
CA LEU A 24 27.92 -12.00 5.09
C LEU A 24 27.05 -11.60 3.88
N LYS A 25 27.02 -12.46 2.87
CA LYS A 25 26.14 -12.29 1.72
C LYS A 25 25.09 -13.39 1.70
N CYS A 26 23.83 -13.01 1.64
CA CYS A 26 22.73 -13.95 1.48
C CYS A 26 22.80 -14.62 0.09
N PRO A 27 22.82 -15.95 0.00
CA PRO A 27 22.87 -16.63 -1.29
C PRO A 27 21.56 -16.52 -2.08
N MET A 28 20.44 -16.22 -1.42
CA MET A 28 19.13 -16.17 -2.04
C MET A 28 18.80 -14.81 -2.68
N CYS A 29 19.02 -13.70 -1.97
CA CYS A 29 18.67 -12.37 -2.45
C CYS A 29 19.88 -11.45 -2.70
N GLY A 30 21.09 -11.90 -2.38
CA GLY A 30 22.30 -11.10 -2.55
C GLY A 30 22.49 -9.98 -1.52
N LEU A 31 21.62 -9.88 -0.50
CA LEU A 31 21.77 -8.91 0.58
C LEU A 31 23.08 -9.12 1.31
N VAL A 32 23.85 -8.05 1.48
CA VAL A 32 25.03 -8.03 2.34
C VAL A 32 24.64 -7.47 3.70
N GLN A 33 25.03 -8.17 4.77
CA GLN A 33 24.65 -7.83 6.14
C GLN A 33 25.73 -8.21 7.14
N LEU A 34 25.71 -7.61 8.31
CA LEU A 34 26.59 -7.99 9.41
C LEU A 34 26.16 -9.35 9.98
N SER A 35 27.16 -10.12 10.45
CA SER A 35 26.95 -11.39 11.15
C SER A 35 26.43 -11.22 12.57
N CYS A 36 26.64 -10.05 13.14
CA CYS A 36 26.25 -9.68 14.51
C CYS A 36 25.33 -8.46 14.49
N SER A 37 24.31 -8.45 15.32
CA SER A 37 23.44 -7.30 15.56
C SER A 37 23.56 -6.89 17.01
N VAL A 38 23.96 -5.65 17.25
CA VAL A 38 23.96 -5.03 18.58
C VAL A 38 22.56 -4.49 18.87
N ASP A 39 22.17 -4.47 20.15
CA ASP A 39 20.85 -3.94 20.54
C ASP A 39 20.65 -2.50 20.04
N GLN A 40 19.52 -2.26 19.42
CA GLN A 40 19.18 -0.97 18.81
C GLN A 40 19.17 0.18 19.83
N LYS A 41 18.78 -0.08 21.08
CA LYS A 41 18.80 0.93 22.14
C LYS A 41 20.22 1.30 22.57
N THR A 42 21.17 0.40 22.38
CA THR A 42 22.60 0.67 22.59
C THR A 42 23.17 1.53 21.47
N LEU A 43 22.76 1.26 20.22
CA LEU A 43 23.26 1.99 19.05
C LEU A 43 22.61 3.38 18.89
N PHE A 44 21.31 3.49 19.19
CA PHE A 44 20.54 4.74 19.08
C PHE A 44 19.89 5.12 20.41
N PRO A 45 20.68 5.47 21.43
CA PRO A 45 20.13 5.92 22.71
C PRO A 45 19.36 7.25 22.53
N PRO A 46 18.49 7.60 23.50
CA PRO A 46 17.71 8.83 23.40
C PRO A 46 18.55 10.11 23.17
N ASP A 47 19.77 10.16 23.68
CA ASP A 47 20.71 11.28 23.57
C ASP A 47 21.65 11.21 22.36
N HIS A 48 21.37 10.34 21.41
CA HIS A 48 22.16 10.20 20.17
C HIS A 48 22.36 11.55 19.49
N PRO A 49 23.62 11.94 19.16
CA PRO A 49 23.95 13.32 18.81
C PRO A 49 23.60 13.72 17.36
N TYR A 50 23.43 12.77 16.46
CA TYR A 50 23.25 13.04 15.04
C TYR A 50 21.99 13.84 14.75
N ALA A 51 22.15 14.97 14.05
CA ALA A 51 21.06 15.83 13.61
C ALA A 51 21.19 16.15 12.10
N THR A 52 20.21 15.72 11.34
CA THR A 52 20.15 15.87 9.88
C THR A 52 20.23 17.33 9.42
N GLY A 53 19.51 18.20 10.10
CA GLY A 53 19.46 19.63 9.77
C GLY A 53 20.78 20.39 9.97
N ASN A 54 21.80 19.79 10.57
CA ASN A 54 23.11 20.41 10.71
C ASN A 54 23.89 20.46 9.38
N THR A 55 23.60 19.53 8.45
CA THR A 55 24.33 19.41 7.17
C THR A 55 23.62 20.17 6.06
N ARG A 56 24.29 21.17 5.46
CA ARG A 56 23.72 21.98 4.36
C ARG A 56 23.31 21.13 3.16
N ALA A 57 24.16 20.21 2.74
CA ALA A 57 23.87 19.33 1.59
C ALA A 57 22.60 18.49 1.80
N LEU A 58 22.35 18.00 3.03
CA LEU A 58 21.13 17.25 3.35
C LEU A 58 19.89 18.14 3.35
N ARG A 59 19.99 19.38 3.84
CA ARG A 59 18.85 20.31 3.74
C ARG A 59 18.48 20.61 2.29
N GLU A 60 19.46 20.90 1.44
CA GLU A 60 19.25 21.16 0.00
C GLU A 60 18.64 19.92 -0.68
N HIS A 61 19.17 18.73 -0.39
CA HIS A 61 18.66 17.46 -0.87
C HIS A 61 17.17 17.24 -0.50
N TYR A 62 16.81 17.42 0.76
CA TYR A 62 15.43 17.23 1.21
C TYR A 62 14.47 18.30 0.71
N THR A 63 14.93 19.54 0.53
CA THR A 63 14.14 20.58 -0.13
C THR A 63 13.81 20.19 -1.58
N GLN A 64 14.81 19.68 -2.32
CA GLN A 64 14.60 19.20 -3.68
C GLN A 64 13.64 18.00 -3.71
N LEU A 65 13.85 17.00 -2.84
CA LEU A 65 12.99 15.81 -2.75
C LEU A 65 11.55 16.18 -2.40
N ALA A 66 11.32 17.08 -1.45
CA ALA A 66 9.98 17.53 -1.10
C ALA A 66 9.28 18.21 -2.29
N ARG A 67 10.01 18.99 -3.09
CA ARG A 67 9.51 19.59 -4.33
C ARG A 67 9.11 18.51 -5.36
N GLU A 68 9.95 17.52 -5.59
CA GLU A 68 9.65 16.42 -6.50
C GLU A 68 8.40 15.63 -6.06
N LEU A 69 8.28 15.34 -4.77
CA LEU A 69 7.13 14.62 -4.22
C LEU A 69 5.84 15.42 -4.29
N SER A 70 5.89 16.76 -4.17
CA SER A 70 4.70 17.61 -4.29
C SER A 70 4.01 17.47 -5.65
N TRP A 71 4.76 17.21 -6.71
CA TRP A 71 4.22 16.95 -8.06
C TRP A 71 3.75 15.50 -8.25
N LYS A 72 4.50 14.54 -7.70
CA LYS A 72 4.23 13.10 -7.91
C LYS A 72 3.06 12.56 -7.10
N THR A 73 2.66 13.26 -6.03
CA THR A 73 1.65 12.77 -5.06
C THR A 73 0.39 13.62 -4.97
N SER A 74 0.22 14.59 -5.87
CA SER A 74 -0.98 15.46 -5.88
C SER A 74 -2.26 14.67 -6.24
N PRO A 75 -3.42 14.91 -5.58
CA PRO A 75 -3.62 15.84 -4.47
C PRO A 75 -3.24 15.21 -3.12
N CYS A 76 -2.43 15.90 -2.32
CA CYS A 76 -1.91 15.39 -1.05
C CYS A 76 -2.24 16.27 0.17
N ARG A 77 -2.87 17.44 -0.03
CA ARG A 77 -3.18 18.37 1.05
C ARG A 77 -4.06 17.75 2.13
N GLY A 78 -3.58 17.80 3.38
CA GLY A 78 -4.25 17.21 4.53
C GLY A 78 -4.16 15.68 4.61
N ARG A 79 -3.44 15.02 3.68
CA ARG A 79 -3.19 13.58 3.74
C ARG A 79 -1.99 13.29 4.64
N LEU A 80 -2.03 12.17 5.34
CA LEU A 80 -0.97 11.75 6.26
C LEU A 80 0.31 11.38 5.51
N ALA A 81 1.44 11.97 5.93
CA ALA A 81 2.79 11.55 5.57
C ALA A 81 3.54 11.14 6.83
N VAL A 82 4.08 9.94 6.85
CA VAL A 82 4.86 9.40 7.98
C VAL A 82 6.31 9.28 7.57
N ASP A 83 7.21 9.90 8.35
CA ASP A 83 8.66 9.75 8.16
C ASP A 83 9.22 8.91 9.32
N ILE A 84 9.75 7.74 8.98
CA ILE A 84 10.32 6.80 9.94
C ILE A 84 11.80 7.11 10.09
N GLY A 85 12.26 7.34 11.33
CA GLY A 85 13.60 7.87 11.61
C GLY A 85 13.71 9.33 11.22
N ALA A 86 12.67 10.12 11.47
CA ALA A 86 12.52 11.49 11.01
C ALA A 86 13.57 12.47 11.58
N ASN A 87 14.35 12.03 12.56
CA ASN A 87 15.37 12.82 13.21
C ASN A 87 14.82 14.19 13.69
N ASP A 88 15.37 15.30 13.28
CA ASP A 88 14.94 16.66 13.67
C ASP A 88 13.77 17.20 12.82
N GLY A 89 13.16 16.38 11.97
CA GLY A 89 12.00 16.73 11.14
C GLY A 89 12.32 17.66 9.96
N THR A 90 13.58 17.81 9.56
CA THR A 90 13.99 18.69 8.47
C THR A 90 13.28 18.35 7.16
N PHE A 91 13.20 17.07 6.78
CA PHE A 91 12.49 16.65 5.57
C PHE A 91 10.97 16.89 5.66
N LEU A 92 10.33 16.46 6.75
CA LEU A 92 8.89 16.64 6.93
C LEU A 92 8.47 18.10 6.92
N GLN A 93 9.28 19.01 7.45
CA GLN A 93 8.99 20.44 7.40
C GLN A 93 8.90 20.95 5.96
N GLU A 94 9.85 20.56 5.10
CA GLU A 94 9.83 20.92 3.69
C GLU A 94 8.62 20.31 2.96
N LEU A 95 8.31 19.07 3.27
CA LEU A 95 7.17 18.37 2.68
C LEU A 95 5.81 19.01 3.06
N GLN A 96 5.64 19.40 4.33
CA GLN A 96 4.45 20.12 4.78
C GLN A 96 4.32 21.49 4.07
N ASN A 97 5.41 22.24 3.99
CA ASN A 97 5.42 23.57 3.38
C ASN A 97 5.12 23.52 1.88
N MET A 98 5.65 22.56 1.15
CA MET A 98 5.55 22.48 -0.32
C MET A 98 4.32 21.71 -0.81
N ALA A 99 3.93 20.65 -0.11
CA ALA A 99 2.91 19.73 -0.57
C ALA A 99 1.65 19.72 0.31
N GLY A 100 1.69 20.33 1.50
CA GLY A 100 0.55 20.45 2.39
C GLY A 100 0.14 19.15 3.07
N TYR A 101 1.07 18.18 3.21
CA TYR A 101 0.84 16.98 3.98
C TYR A 101 0.62 17.26 5.48
N GLU A 102 -0.15 16.41 6.15
CA GLU A 102 -0.09 16.27 7.60
C GLU A 102 1.11 15.37 7.94
N GLY A 103 2.20 15.96 8.41
CA GLY A 103 3.44 15.23 8.73
C GLY A 103 3.38 14.57 10.11
N LEU A 104 3.81 13.31 10.19
CA LEU A 104 4.03 12.55 11.43
C LEU A 104 5.45 12.00 11.46
N ALA A 105 6.24 12.48 12.41
CA ALA A 105 7.60 12.01 12.67
C ALA A 105 7.60 10.83 13.64
N ILE A 106 8.27 9.73 13.28
CA ILE A 106 8.58 8.63 14.19
C ILE A 106 10.08 8.66 14.43
N GLU A 107 10.49 9.01 15.66
CA GLU A 107 11.90 9.22 16.01
C GLU A 107 12.19 8.74 17.43
N PRO A 108 13.04 7.72 17.61
CA PRO A 108 13.32 7.17 18.95
C PRO A 108 14.17 8.09 19.83
N THR A 109 14.99 8.96 19.22
CA THR A 109 15.93 9.82 19.95
C THR A 109 15.32 11.15 20.36
N ASN A 110 16.04 11.92 21.17
CA ASN A 110 15.63 13.26 21.57
C ASN A 110 15.65 14.28 20.42
N GLN A 111 16.19 13.93 19.25
CA GLN A 111 16.13 14.80 18.07
C GLN A 111 14.67 15.08 17.66
N GLY A 112 13.75 14.16 17.90
CA GLY A 112 12.32 14.38 17.69
C GLY A 112 11.71 15.57 18.44
N ARG A 113 12.39 16.11 19.47
CA ARG A 113 11.97 17.37 20.10
C ARG A 113 12.05 18.53 19.13
N LYS A 114 13.11 18.59 18.31
CA LYS A 114 13.28 19.62 17.28
C LYS A 114 12.19 19.54 16.20
N ALA A 115 11.70 18.34 15.88
CA ALA A 115 10.56 18.19 14.98
C ALA A 115 9.27 18.77 15.61
N ARG A 116 9.04 18.56 16.90
CA ARG A 116 7.92 19.18 17.63
C ARG A 116 8.01 20.71 17.65
N ASP A 117 9.21 21.27 17.82
CA ASP A 117 9.43 22.71 17.78
C ASP A 117 9.07 23.30 16.40
N LYS A 118 9.20 22.51 15.34
CA LYS A 118 8.75 22.82 13.98
C LYS A 118 7.24 22.57 13.75
N ARG A 119 6.47 22.25 14.80
CA ARG A 119 5.02 21.94 14.75
C ARG A 119 4.70 20.68 13.95
N ILE A 120 5.60 19.70 13.95
CA ILE A 120 5.38 18.39 13.34
C ILE A 120 4.89 17.44 14.41
N GLY A 121 3.78 16.73 14.14
CA GLY A 121 3.33 15.63 14.99
C GLY A 121 4.48 14.61 15.17
N THR A 122 4.80 14.23 16.42
CA THR A 122 5.98 13.40 16.68
C THR A 122 5.67 12.33 17.72
N ILE A 123 5.97 11.08 17.39
CA ILE A 123 5.94 9.94 18.29
C ILE A 123 7.40 9.54 18.59
N GLN A 124 7.80 9.58 19.86
CA GLN A 124 9.13 9.15 20.28
C GLN A 124 9.14 7.65 20.54
N ALA A 125 9.40 6.87 19.50
CA ALA A 125 9.42 5.42 19.51
C ALA A 125 10.25 4.85 18.37
N TYR A 126 10.70 3.59 18.53
CA TYR A 126 11.16 2.79 17.40
C TYR A 126 9.97 2.36 16.55
N TRP A 127 10.18 2.27 15.24
CA TRP A 127 9.16 1.76 14.34
C TRP A 127 8.94 0.25 14.51
N THR A 128 7.69 -0.14 14.68
CA THR A 128 7.24 -1.53 14.75
C THR A 128 5.90 -1.67 14.03
N ARG A 129 5.54 -2.88 13.65
CA ARG A 129 4.21 -3.18 13.09
C ARG A 129 3.09 -2.76 14.05
N GLU A 130 3.26 -3.01 15.35
CA GLU A 130 2.27 -2.64 16.37
C GLU A 130 2.04 -1.13 16.42
N LEU A 131 3.11 -0.33 16.33
CA LEU A 131 3.00 1.13 16.26
C LEU A 131 2.26 1.57 15.00
N ALA A 132 2.58 0.97 13.85
CA ALA A 132 1.89 1.26 12.59
C ALA A 132 0.38 1.03 12.68
N GLN A 133 -0.05 -0.08 13.30
CA GLN A 133 -1.46 -0.40 13.51
C GLN A 133 -2.16 0.60 14.44
N LYS A 134 -1.48 1.08 15.49
CA LYS A 134 -2.01 2.14 16.36
C LYS A 134 -2.20 3.46 15.59
N ILE A 135 -1.22 3.83 14.75
CA ILE A 135 -1.31 5.03 13.90
C ILE A 135 -2.46 4.89 12.90
N LEU A 136 -2.59 3.71 12.27
CA LEU A 136 -3.69 3.43 11.34
C LEU A 136 -5.06 3.60 11.99
N ALA A 137 -5.22 3.10 13.22
CA ALA A 137 -6.48 3.20 13.96
C ALA A 137 -6.81 4.65 14.39
N ASP A 138 -5.79 5.46 14.70
CA ASP A 138 -5.94 6.85 15.16
C ASP A 138 -6.09 7.86 14.02
N LYS A 139 -5.28 7.72 12.96
CA LYS A 139 -5.11 8.72 11.90
C LYS A 139 -5.57 8.25 10.51
N GLY A 140 -5.87 6.98 10.35
CA GLY A 140 -6.13 6.39 9.04
C GLY A 140 -4.85 6.09 8.24
N PRO A 141 -5.01 5.66 6.97
CA PRO A 141 -3.89 5.24 6.13
C PRO A 141 -3.03 6.42 5.68
N ALA A 142 -1.71 6.18 5.57
CA ALA A 142 -0.74 7.16 5.12
C ALA A 142 -0.63 7.18 3.59
N LYS A 143 -0.67 8.37 3.00
CA LYS A 143 -0.46 8.58 1.56
C LYS A 143 1.01 8.47 1.16
N LEU A 144 1.90 8.82 2.08
CA LEU A 144 3.33 8.75 1.92
C LEU A 144 3.96 8.20 3.19
N ILE A 145 4.80 7.20 3.05
CA ILE A 145 5.70 6.74 4.13
C ILE A 145 7.12 6.86 3.61
N THR A 146 8.00 7.46 4.41
CA THR A 146 9.41 7.63 4.06
C THR A 146 10.31 7.01 5.12
N ALA A 147 11.50 6.57 4.67
CA ALA A 147 12.55 6.01 5.52
C ALA A 147 13.92 6.34 4.92
N MET A 148 14.49 7.48 5.34
CA MET A 148 15.73 7.98 4.79
C MET A 148 16.92 7.46 5.59
N ASN A 149 17.71 6.55 5.01
CA ASN A 149 18.84 5.90 5.65
C ASN A 149 18.47 5.18 6.97
N VAL A 150 17.31 4.51 6.99
CA VAL A 150 16.79 3.80 8.17
C VAL A 150 16.86 2.29 8.01
N LEU A 151 16.52 1.75 6.83
CA LEU A 151 16.46 0.28 6.62
C LEU A 151 17.79 -0.43 6.90
N ALA A 152 18.92 0.26 6.72
CA ALA A 152 20.24 -0.28 7.07
C ALA A 152 20.38 -0.56 8.56
N HIS A 153 19.66 0.16 9.42
CA HIS A 153 19.76 0.12 10.88
C HIS A 153 18.71 -0.78 11.55
N VAL A 154 17.74 -1.29 10.80
CA VAL A 154 16.59 -2.02 11.36
C VAL A 154 16.97 -3.46 11.71
N PRO A 155 16.78 -3.94 12.95
CA PRO A 155 17.09 -5.31 13.34
C PRO A 155 16.22 -6.34 12.60
N ASN A 156 14.94 -6.06 12.42
CA ASN A 156 13.98 -6.93 11.73
C ASN A 156 13.31 -6.19 10.55
N PRO A 157 13.86 -6.30 9.33
CA PRO A 157 13.31 -5.62 8.15
C PRO A 157 11.92 -6.15 7.75
N HIS A 158 11.57 -7.38 8.13
CA HIS A 158 10.25 -7.94 7.83
C HIS A 158 9.16 -7.31 8.72
N ASP A 159 9.42 -7.13 10.01
CA ASP A 159 8.49 -6.42 10.90
C ASP A 159 8.34 -4.96 10.47
N PHE A 160 9.44 -4.32 10.11
CA PHE A 160 9.45 -2.96 9.55
C PHE A 160 8.54 -2.85 8.33
N MET A 161 8.71 -3.74 7.34
CA MET A 161 7.92 -3.71 6.11
C MET A 161 6.45 -4.11 6.33
N ASN A 162 6.15 -5.00 7.28
CA ASN A 162 4.77 -5.28 7.67
C ASN A 162 4.08 -4.03 8.20
N GLY A 163 4.77 -3.25 9.06
CA GLY A 163 4.25 -1.96 9.52
C GLY A 163 4.02 -0.96 8.40
N VAL A 164 4.95 -0.86 7.44
CA VAL A 164 4.81 0.00 6.26
C VAL A 164 3.58 -0.42 5.44
N THR A 165 3.43 -1.71 5.15
CA THR A 165 2.32 -2.20 4.34
C THR A 165 0.98 -2.09 5.05
N ASP A 166 0.93 -2.30 6.37
CA ASP A 166 -0.31 -2.15 7.13
C ASP A 166 -0.80 -0.68 7.10
N LEU A 167 0.11 0.30 7.26
CA LEU A 167 -0.24 1.72 7.36
C LEU A 167 -0.41 2.41 6.01
N LEU A 168 0.29 1.99 4.96
CA LEU A 168 0.27 2.66 3.66
C LEU A 168 -1.12 2.58 3.03
N ASP A 169 -1.60 3.67 2.44
CA ASP A 169 -2.85 3.71 1.64
C ASP A 169 -2.72 2.79 0.40
N GLY A 170 -3.86 2.36 -0.17
CA GLY A 170 -3.89 1.51 -1.36
C GLY A 170 -3.17 2.11 -2.57
N ASP A 171 -3.24 3.43 -2.74
CA ASP A 171 -2.53 4.19 -3.78
C ASP A 171 -1.36 5.01 -3.22
N GLY A 172 -0.95 4.73 -1.97
CA GLY A 172 0.15 5.38 -1.28
C GLY A 172 1.52 5.06 -1.87
N ILE A 173 2.51 5.84 -1.43
CA ILE A 173 3.91 5.71 -1.83
C ILE A 173 4.75 5.38 -0.60
N PHE A 174 5.59 4.35 -0.72
CA PHE A 174 6.73 4.15 0.16
C PHE A 174 8.00 4.61 -0.55
N LEU A 175 8.77 5.49 0.07
CA LEU A 175 10.04 5.99 -0.43
C LEU A 175 11.13 5.72 0.58
N THR A 176 12.23 5.16 0.14
CA THR A 176 13.41 4.92 0.99
C THR A 176 14.69 5.30 0.27
N GLU A 177 15.64 5.84 1.03
CA GLU A 177 17.02 6.05 0.59
C GLU A 177 17.94 5.20 1.44
N ASN A 178 18.92 4.55 0.81
CA ASN A 178 19.89 3.68 1.49
C ASN A 178 21.23 3.77 0.78
N HIS A 179 22.34 3.58 1.51
CA HIS A 179 23.64 3.37 0.88
C HIS A 179 23.56 2.30 -0.19
N ASP A 180 24.10 2.59 -1.37
CA ASP A 180 24.15 1.64 -2.47
C ASP A 180 25.34 0.70 -2.31
N LEU A 181 25.08 -0.60 -2.20
CA LEU A 181 26.13 -1.62 -2.12
C LEU A 181 27.10 -1.55 -3.31
N ALA A 182 26.64 -1.19 -4.50
CA ALA A 182 27.50 -1.03 -5.67
C ALA A 182 28.48 0.13 -5.48
N SER A 183 28.01 1.27 -4.96
CA SER A 183 28.86 2.43 -4.63
C SER A 183 29.85 2.12 -3.52
N VAL A 184 29.43 1.42 -2.47
CA VAL A 184 30.30 0.98 -1.36
C VAL A 184 31.42 0.08 -1.89
N THR A 185 31.09 -0.88 -2.75
CA THR A 185 32.08 -1.84 -3.26
C THR A 185 33.02 -1.22 -4.30
N SER A 186 32.49 -0.46 -5.25
CA SER A 186 33.32 0.16 -6.30
C SER A 186 34.18 1.31 -5.77
N GLY A 187 33.71 2.04 -4.77
CA GLY A 187 34.43 3.12 -4.11
C GLY A 187 35.35 2.69 -2.96
N LEU A 188 35.41 1.36 -2.67
CA LEU A 188 36.16 0.81 -1.53
C LEU A 188 35.83 1.52 -0.20
N GLN A 189 34.57 1.85 0.00
CA GLN A 189 34.10 2.61 1.18
C GLN A 189 34.02 1.71 2.42
N ILE A 190 35.17 1.15 2.82
CA ILE A 190 35.26 0.25 3.99
C ILE A 190 34.93 0.96 5.31
N ASP A 191 35.08 2.28 5.35
CA ASP A 191 34.75 3.16 6.46
C ASP A 191 33.24 3.30 6.71
N THR A 192 32.39 2.89 5.75
CA THR A 192 30.95 2.82 5.95
C THR A 192 30.50 1.55 6.65
N ILE A 193 31.44 0.60 6.90
CA ILE A 193 31.15 -0.67 7.54
C ILE A 193 31.37 -0.53 9.05
N TYR A 194 30.27 -0.40 9.79
CA TYR A 194 30.21 -0.30 11.24
C TYR A 194 28.90 -0.84 11.79
N HIS A 195 28.79 -1.03 13.09
CA HIS A 195 27.74 -1.83 13.71
C HIS A 195 26.33 -1.26 13.60
N GLU A 196 26.18 0.05 13.38
CA GLU A 196 24.89 0.68 13.13
C GLU A 196 24.34 0.31 11.73
N HIS A 197 25.21 0.04 10.74
CA HIS A 197 24.83 -0.37 9.40
C HIS A 197 24.71 -1.91 9.31
N LEU A 198 23.59 -2.45 9.77
CA LEU A 198 23.35 -3.90 9.78
C LEU A 198 23.25 -4.48 8.37
N ARG A 199 22.90 -3.67 7.36
CA ARG A 199 22.60 -4.12 5.99
C ARG A 199 23.07 -3.12 4.93
N TYR A 200 23.54 -3.68 3.81
CA TYR A 200 23.96 -2.95 2.63
C TYR A 200 23.13 -3.42 1.46
N TYR A 201 22.24 -2.57 0.99
CA TYR A 201 21.28 -2.92 -0.03
C TYR A 201 21.83 -2.67 -1.43
N SER A 202 21.54 -3.60 -2.35
CA SER A 202 21.56 -3.37 -3.79
C SER A 202 20.12 -3.22 -4.28
N VAL A 203 19.93 -2.73 -5.51
CA VAL A 203 18.59 -2.69 -6.14
C VAL A 203 17.92 -4.06 -6.07
N ALA A 204 18.65 -5.15 -6.36
CA ALA A 204 18.11 -6.50 -6.36
C ALA A 204 17.64 -6.95 -4.96
N SER A 205 18.49 -6.77 -3.92
CA SER A 205 18.15 -7.20 -2.56
C SER A 205 17.05 -6.37 -1.94
N LEU A 206 16.98 -5.06 -2.23
CA LEU A 206 15.91 -4.19 -1.77
C LEU A 206 14.60 -4.51 -2.47
N SER A 207 14.62 -4.72 -3.80
CA SER A 207 13.43 -5.14 -4.56
C SER A 207 12.90 -6.49 -4.07
N PHE A 208 13.79 -7.43 -3.76
CA PHE A 208 13.40 -8.72 -3.20
C PHE A 208 12.68 -8.57 -1.85
N LEU A 209 13.21 -7.73 -0.95
CA LEU A 209 12.55 -7.44 0.33
C LEU A 209 11.15 -6.83 0.10
N LEU A 210 11.04 -5.81 -0.74
CA LEU A 210 9.79 -5.11 -1.02
C LEU A 210 8.73 -6.04 -1.63
N GLN A 211 9.11 -6.86 -2.62
CA GLN A 211 8.20 -7.81 -3.27
C GLN A 211 7.65 -8.86 -2.31
N ARG A 212 8.45 -9.33 -1.36
CA ARG A 212 7.97 -10.27 -0.32
C ARG A 212 6.88 -9.69 0.58
N HIS A 213 6.74 -8.37 0.59
CA HIS A 213 5.70 -7.65 1.33
C HIS A 213 4.64 -7.03 0.41
N GLY A 214 4.48 -7.56 -0.83
CA GLY A 214 3.47 -7.09 -1.77
C GLY A 214 3.68 -5.65 -2.24
N MET A 215 4.95 -5.21 -2.30
CA MET A 215 5.33 -3.89 -2.79
C MET A 215 6.07 -4.00 -4.11
N ASN A 216 5.60 -3.28 -5.13
CA ASN A 216 6.27 -3.18 -6.41
C ASN A 216 7.13 -1.91 -6.48
N VAL A 217 8.40 -2.07 -6.85
CA VAL A 217 9.31 -0.96 -7.13
C VAL A 217 8.86 -0.26 -8.42
N THR A 218 8.57 1.03 -8.34
CA THR A 218 8.13 1.85 -9.46
C THR A 218 9.20 2.82 -9.96
N SER A 219 10.21 3.13 -9.12
CA SER A 219 11.33 3.99 -9.50
C SER A 219 12.58 3.63 -8.70
N VAL A 220 13.72 3.68 -9.34
CA VAL A 220 15.05 3.57 -8.71
C VAL A 220 15.91 4.70 -9.25
N GLU A 221 16.59 5.40 -8.38
CA GLU A 221 17.48 6.50 -8.71
C GLU A 221 18.77 6.39 -7.90
N SER A 222 19.91 6.55 -8.55
CA SER A 222 21.20 6.71 -7.86
C SER A 222 21.39 8.17 -7.51
N ILE A 223 21.67 8.46 -6.24
CA ILE A 223 21.84 9.82 -5.70
C ILE A 223 23.22 9.96 -5.05
N PRO A 224 23.87 11.15 -5.15
CA PRO A 224 25.25 11.33 -4.70
C PRO A 224 25.41 11.54 -3.17
N ILE A 225 24.34 11.32 -2.39
CA ILE A 225 24.36 11.50 -0.94
C ILE A 225 25.10 10.35 -0.27
N HIS A 226 25.87 10.65 0.79
CA HIS A 226 26.63 9.67 1.59
C HIS A 226 27.58 8.79 0.76
N GLY A 227 28.22 9.36 -0.27
CA GLY A 227 29.16 8.62 -1.12
C GLY A 227 28.49 7.72 -2.17
N GLY A 228 27.19 7.83 -2.35
CA GLY A 228 26.36 7.10 -3.29
C GLY A 228 25.27 6.27 -2.60
N SER A 229 24.04 6.66 -2.86
CA SER A 229 22.84 6.02 -2.31
C SER A 229 21.84 5.66 -3.40
N LEU A 230 20.96 4.73 -3.09
CA LEU A 230 19.78 4.39 -3.89
C LEU A 230 18.56 5.07 -3.27
N ARG A 231 17.81 5.80 -4.09
CA ARG A 231 16.44 6.20 -3.80
C ARG A 231 15.50 5.22 -4.49
N VAL A 232 14.61 4.62 -3.74
CA VAL A 232 13.64 3.66 -4.25
C VAL A 232 12.24 4.12 -3.90
N ILE A 233 11.37 4.18 -4.90
CA ILE A 233 9.94 4.40 -4.74
C ILE A 233 9.22 3.07 -5.00
N ALA A 234 8.36 2.67 -4.07
CA ALA A 234 7.53 1.49 -4.18
C ALA A 234 6.07 1.81 -3.86
N ARG A 235 5.17 1.01 -4.42
CA ARG A 235 3.73 1.05 -4.17
C ARG A 235 3.22 -0.33 -3.82
N LYS A 236 2.11 -0.40 -3.11
CA LYS A 236 1.43 -1.69 -2.93
C LYS A 236 1.16 -2.31 -4.29
N GLU A 237 1.37 -3.61 -4.37
CA GLU A 237 0.94 -4.37 -5.53
C GLU A 237 -0.58 -4.25 -5.65
N THR A 238 -1.05 -3.68 -6.74
CA THR A 238 -2.47 -3.73 -7.06
C THR A 238 -2.79 -5.16 -7.48
N PRO A 239 -3.82 -5.80 -6.89
CA PRO A 239 -4.23 -7.11 -7.34
C PRO A 239 -4.36 -7.14 -8.85
N ASP A 240 -3.81 -8.15 -9.49
CA ASP A 240 -3.90 -8.31 -10.94
C ASP A 240 -5.38 -8.45 -11.37
N PHE A 241 -5.63 -8.30 -12.66
CA PHE A 241 -7.00 -8.40 -13.20
C PHE A 241 -7.67 -9.71 -12.80
N ARG A 242 -6.93 -10.82 -12.77
CA ARG A 242 -7.46 -12.14 -12.40
C ARG A 242 -7.91 -12.17 -10.95
N GLN A 243 -7.07 -11.67 -10.02
CA GLN A 243 -7.39 -11.63 -8.58
C GLN A 243 -8.59 -10.71 -8.31
N ARG A 244 -8.63 -9.55 -8.95
CA ARG A 244 -9.76 -8.60 -8.86
C ARG A 244 -11.05 -9.20 -9.40
N ALA A 245 -11.00 -9.86 -10.56
CA ALA A 245 -12.16 -10.52 -11.15
C ALA A 245 -12.70 -11.65 -10.28
N LEU A 246 -11.81 -12.51 -9.73
CA LEU A 246 -12.20 -13.57 -8.81
C LEU A 246 -12.75 -13.01 -7.49
N GLY A 247 -12.21 -11.90 -7.00
CA GLY A 247 -12.73 -11.17 -5.84
C GLY A 247 -14.16 -10.70 -6.08
N ALA A 248 -14.37 -9.90 -7.13
CA ALA A 248 -15.69 -9.38 -7.50
C ALA A 248 -16.74 -10.50 -7.72
N ALA A 249 -16.33 -11.62 -8.33
CA ALA A 249 -17.23 -12.76 -8.51
C ALA A 249 -17.63 -13.42 -7.18
N ARG A 250 -16.68 -13.56 -6.23
CA ARG A 250 -16.98 -14.08 -4.88
C ARG A 250 -17.90 -13.14 -4.10
N ASP A 251 -17.60 -11.87 -4.10
CA ASP A 251 -18.37 -10.85 -3.36
C ASP A 251 -19.81 -10.80 -3.90
N LEU A 252 -19.98 -10.80 -5.22
CA LEU A 252 -21.29 -10.88 -5.85
C LEU A 252 -22.04 -12.17 -5.48
N ASN A 253 -21.35 -13.32 -5.50
CA ASN A 253 -21.94 -14.61 -5.13
C ASN A 253 -22.40 -14.61 -3.67
N THR A 254 -21.61 -14.03 -2.74
CA THR A 254 -21.96 -13.87 -1.33
C THR A 254 -23.21 -13.00 -1.18
N LEU A 255 -23.24 -11.83 -1.82
CA LEU A 255 -24.37 -10.90 -1.77
C LEU A 255 -25.68 -11.57 -2.25
N LEU A 256 -25.63 -12.29 -3.39
CA LEU A 256 -26.80 -13.00 -3.91
C LEU A 256 -27.19 -14.20 -3.06
N HIS A 257 -26.22 -14.87 -2.43
CA HIS A 257 -26.48 -15.95 -1.48
C HIS A 257 -27.22 -15.45 -0.24
N ASP A 258 -26.78 -14.32 0.31
CA ASP A 258 -27.41 -13.71 1.49
C ASP A 258 -28.85 -13.27 1.18
N ALA A 259 -29.10 -12.66 0.03
CA ALA A 259 -30.42 -12.30 -0.43
C ALA A 259 -31.32 -13.55 -0.61
N ALA A 260 -30.83 -14.58 -1.28
CA ALA A 260 -31.59 -15.84 -1.49
C ALA A 260 -31.86 -16.57 -0.17
N SER A 261 -30.91 -16.56 0.78
CA SER A 261 -31.05 -17.14 2.12
C SER A 261 -32.11 -16.44 2.98
N ALA A 262 -32.30 -15.14 2.72
CA ALA A 262 -33.39 -14.35 3.33
C ALA A 262 -34.77 -14.61 2.66
N GLY A 263 -34.83 -15.49 1.68
CA GLY A 263 -36.06 -15.82 0.97
C GLY A 263 -36.42 -14.85 -0.17
N GLU A 264 -35.49 -13.98 -0.54
CA GLU A 264 -35.72 -12.98 -1.57
C GLU A 264 -35.62 -13.58 -2.98
N VAL A 265 -36.48 -13.11 -3.87
CA VAL A 265 -36.45 -13.48 -5.30
C VAL A 265 -35.57 -12.50 -6.06
N ILE A 266 -34.71 -13.03 -6.93
CA ILE A 266 -33.75 -12.24 -7.70
C ILE A 266 -34.00 -12.44 -9.18
N TYR A 267 -34.30 -11.34 -9.90
CA TYR A 267 -34.39 -11.30 -11.36
C TYR A 267 -33.15 -10.67 -11.95
N GLY A 268 -32.63 -11.18 -13.05
CA GLY A 268 -31.65 -10.48 -13.87
C GLY A 268 -32.31 -9.45 -14.77
N VAL A 269 -31.63 -8.36 -15.09
CA VAL A 269 -32.10 -7.34 -16.03
C VAL A 269 -31.10 -7.08 -17.14
N GLY A 270 -31.50 -7.31 -18.39
CA GLY A 270 -30.71 -7.15 -19.58
C GLY A 270 -29.98 -8.44 -20.02
N ALA A 271 -30.58 -9.22 -20.90
CA ALA A 271 -29.98 -10.42 -21.52
C ALA A 271 -28.95 -10.03 -22.60
N THR A 272 -28.01 -9.16 -22.24
CA THR A 272 -26.95 -8.67 -23.14
C THR A 272 -25.88 -9.73 -23.39
N THR A 273 -25.01 -9.52 -24.39
CA THR A 273 -23.85 -10.39 -24.61
C THR A 273 -22.94 -10.48 -23.38
N ARG A 274 -22.91 -9.45 -22.55
CA ARG A 274 -22.14 -9.42 -21.28
C ARG A 274 -22.77 -10.25 -20.17
N ALA A 275 -24.06 -10.55 -20.24
CA ALA A 275 -24.76 -11.34 -19.21
C ALA A 275 -24.22 -12.77 -19.15
N THR A 276 -24.04 -13.42 -20.29
CA THR A 276 -23.58 -14.81 -20.37
C THR A 276 -22.24 -15.04 -19.64
N PRO A 277 -21.14 -14.34 -20.00
CA PRO A 277 -19.86 -14.55 -19.30
C PRO A 277 -19.92 -14.18 -17.80
N LEU A 278 -20.67 -13.16 -17.40
CA LEU A 278 -20.81 -12.78 -15.99
C LEU A 278 -21.54 -13.86 -15.19
N VAL A 279 -22.67 -14.35 -15.71
CA VAL A 279 -23.48 -15.39 -15.05
C VAL A 279 -22.68 -16.68 -14.89
N HIS A 280 -21.93 -17.09 -15.91
CA HIS A 280 -21.12 -18.32 -15.85
C HIS A 280 -19.90 -18.14 -14.95
N PHE A 281 -19.13 -17.06 -15.11
CA PHE A 281 -17.91 -16.83 -14.34
C PHE A 281 -18.18 -16.70 -12.83
N ALA A 282 -19.21 -15.96 -12.46
CA ALA A 282 -19.61 -15.80 -11.07
C ALA A 282 -20.59 -16.88 -10.55
N GLN A 283 -20.93 -17.88 -11.38
CA GLN A 283 -21.83 -18.99 -11.02
C GLN A 283 -23.20 -18.52 -10.49
N LEU A 284 -23.81 -17.56 -11.18
CA LEU A 284 -25.05 -16.91 -10.74
C LEU A 284 -26.33 -17.67 -11.08
N GLN A 285 -26.26 -18.72 -11.90
CA GLN A 285 -27.43 -19.49 -12.39
C GLN A 285 -28.30 -20.07 -11.26
N LYS A 286 -27.74 -20.32 -10.10
CA LYS A 286 -28.45 -20.85 -8.94
C LYS A 286 -29.31 -19.84 -8.18
N PHE A 287 -29.11 -18.54 -8.47
CA PHE A 287 -29.80 -17.46 -7.78
C PHE A 287 -30.86 -16.77 -8.64
N LEU A 288 -30.70 -16.80 -9.96
CA LEU A 288 -31.59 -16.08 -10.89
C LEU A 288 -32.80 -16.91 -11.27
N THR A 289 -33.98 -16.37 -11.01
CA THR A 289 -35.25 -16.97 -11.44
C THR A 289 -35.45 -16.80 -12.94
N CYS A 290 -35.19 -15.60 -13.47
CA CYS A 290 -35.30 -15.31 -14.88
C CYS A 290 -34.41 -14.08 -15.21
N ILE A 291 -34.29 -13.74 -16.50
CA ILE A 291 -33.66 -12.51 -16.98
C ILE A 291 -34.69 -11.71 -17.78
N CYS A 292 -34.99 -10.52 -17.31
CA CYS A 292 -35.89 -9.59 -17.97
C CYS A 292 -35.21 -8.87 -19.12
N GLU A 293 -35.89 -8.76 -20.26
CA GLU A 293 -35.39 -8.12 -21.47
C GLU A 293 -36.47 -7.23 -22.09
N THR A 294 -36.07 -6.22 -22.85
CA THR A 294 -36.99 -5.27 -23.48
C THR A 294 -38.05 -5.99 -24.35
N PRO A 295 -39.30 -5.51 -24.38
CA PRO A 295 -40.41 -6.23 -25.03
C PRO A 295 -40.20 -6.53 -26.53
N SER A 296 -39.37 -5.75 -27.21
CA SER A 296 -39.05 -5.93 -28.63
C SER A 296 -37.92 -6.96 -28.89
N SER A 297 -37.33 -7.52 -27.87
CA SER A 297 -36.20 -8.42 -28.02
C SER A 297 -36.60 -9.82 -28.50
N GLN A 298 -35.92 -10.28 -29.56
CA GLN A 298 -36.08 -11.64 -30.10
C GLN A 298 -35.55 -12.74 -29.12
N LYS A 299 -34.91 -12.36 -28.01
CA LYS A 299 -34.40 -13.30 -27.01
C LYS A 299 -35.47 -13.82 -26.06
N ILE A 300 -36.61 -13.12 -25.96
CA ILE A 300 -37.72 -13.53 -25.11
C ILE A 300 -38.26 -14.90 -25.56
N GLY A 301 -38.48 -15.79 -24.56
CA GLY A 301 -38.87 -17.17 -24.79
C GLY A 301 -37.70 -18.14 -24.96
N HIS A 302 -36.46 -17.68 -25.00
CA HIS A 302 -35.25 -18.48 -25.00
C HIS A 302 -34.62 -18.57 -23.60
N MET A 303 -33.63 -19.44 -23.45
CA MET A 303 -32.80 -19.52 -22.24
C MET A 303 -31.50 -18.76 -22.42
N LEU A 304 -30.95 -18.25 -21.34
CA LEU A 304 -29.56 -17.73 -21.39
C LEU A 304 -28.62 -18.87 -21.80
N PRO A 305 -27.76 -18.68 -22.80
CA PRO A 305 -26.90 -19.75 -23.33
C PRO A 305 -26.14 -20.53 -22.24
N GLY A 306 -26.22 -21.85 -22.25
CA GLY A 306 -25.56 -22.76 -21.30
C GLY A 306 -26.17 -22.77 -19.91
N THR A 307 -27.37 -22.23 -19.73
CA THR A 307 -28.12 -22.25 -18.46
C THR A 307 -29.57 -22.67 -18.66
N SER A 308 -30.30 -22.90 -17.55
CA SER A 308 -31.74 -23.06 -17.52
C SER A 308 -32.51 -21.79 -17.18
N ILE A 309 -31.87 -20.61 -17.23
CA ILE A 309 -32.49 -19.35 -16.84
C ILE A 309 -33.30 -18.82 -18.04
N PRO A 310 -34.65 -18.68 -17.92
CA PRO A 310 -35.48 -18.17 -19.00
C PRO A 310 -35.30 -16.66 -19.18
N ILE A 311 -35.33 -16.22 -20.42
CA ILE A 311 -35.37 -14.80 -20.78
C ILE A 311 -36.82 -14.41 -21.02
N VAL A 312 -37.31 -13.45 -20.25
CA VAL A 312 -38.70 -13.02 -20.20
C VAL A 312 -38.85 -11.53 -20.52
N ASP A 313 -40.08 -11.11 -20.79
CA ASP A 313 -40.42 -9.70 -20.99
C ASP A 313 -40.19 -8.88 -19.71
N GLU A 314 -39.58 -7.68 -19.84
CA GLU A 314 -39.27 -6.82 -18.69
C GLU A 314 -40.53 -6.37 -17.91
N ARG A 315 -41.71 -6.44 -18.49
CA ARG A 315 -42.99 -6.22 -17.80
C ARG A 315 -43.24 -7.20 -16.65
N MET A 316 -42.60 -8.39 -16.68
CA MET A 316 -42.70 -9.33 -15.57
C MET A 316 -41.98 -8.80 -14.31
N LEU A 317 -40.90 -8.04 -14.44
CA LEU A 317 -40.23 -7.38 -13.30
C LEU A 317 -41.21 -6.47 -12.55
N ILE A 318 -41.99 -5.70 -13.31
CA ILE A 318 -42.96 -4.76 -12.75
C ILE A 318 -44.19 -5.48 -12.16
N LYS A 319 -44.63 -6.57 -12.81
CA LYS A 319 -45.76 -7.35 -12.35
C LYS A 319 -45.46 -8.13 -11.06
N ASP A 320 -44.30 -8.78 -11.01
CA ASP A 320 -43.94 -9.73 -9.97
C ASP A 320 -43.24 -9.07 -8.77
N GLN A 321 -42.67 -7.87 -8.95
CA GLN A 321 -41.99 -7.08 -7.91
C GLN A 321 -40.99 -7.92 -7.09
N PRO A 322 -39.97 -8.60 -7.73
CA PRO A 322 -38.98 -9.34 -6.95
C PRO A 322 -38.20 -8.42 -6.02
N GLY A 323 -37.71 -8.95 -4.89
CA GLY A 323 -36.95 -8.16 -3.91
C GLY A 323 -35.70 -7.52 -4.49
N TYR A 324 -35.07 -8.21 -5.49
CA TYR A 324 -33.84 -7.73 -6.14
C TYR A 324 -33.86 -7.84 -7.64
N ALA A 325 -33.32 -6.80 -8.30
CA ALA A 325 -33.02 -6.77 -9.73
C ALA A 325 -31.48 -6.71 -9.93
N LEU A 326 -30.85 -7.80 -10.35
CA LEU A 326 -29.44 -7.83 -10.73
C LEU A 326 -29.26 -7.22 -12.11
N LEU A 327 -28.57 -6.08 -12.21
CA LEU A 327 -28.35 -5.39 -13.46
C LEU A 327 -27.24 -6.07 -14.27
N LEU A 328 -27.59 -7.00 -15.17
CA LEU A 328 -26.63 -7.62 -16.09
C LEU A 328 -26.17 -6.66 -17.18
N ALA A 329 -26.97 -5.64 -17.47
CA ALA A 329 -26.62 -4.47 -18.29
C ALA A 329 -26.05 -3.30 -17.45
N TRP A 330 -25.29 -3.60 -16.40
CA TRP A 330 -24.79 -2.67 -15.38
C TRP A 330 -24.06 -1.43 -15.93
N HIS A 331 -23.44 -1.51 -17.10
CA HIS A 331 -22.71 -0.41 -17.73
C HIS A 331 -23.62 0.74 -18.17
N ILE A 332 -24.93 0.54 -18.21
CA ILE A 332 -25.96 1.56 -18.46
C ILE A 332 -26.90 1.71 -17.24
N ALA A 333 -26.45 1.35 -16.05
CA ALA A 333 -27.26 1.41 -14.84
C ALA A 333 -27.84 2.82 -14.59
N GLY A 334 -27.08 3.87 -14.92
CA GLY A 334 -27.52 5.26 -14.79
C GLY A 334 -28.77 5.61 -15.57
N ASP A 335 -28.99 4.98 -16.73
CA ASP A 335 -30.20 5.17 -17.57
C ASP A 335 -31.26 4.12 -17.23
N LEU A 336 -30.83 2.91 -16.87
CA LEU A 336 -31.72 1.77 -16.68
C LEU A 336 -32.50 1.85 -15.36
N ILE A 337 -31.86 2.28 -14.27
CA ILE A 337 -32.51 2.40 -12.96
C ILE A 337 -33.67 3.41 -13.00
N PRO A 338 -33.49 4.67 -13.48
CA PRO A 338 -34.59 5.62 -13.60
C PRO A 338 -35.75 5.08 -14.45
N LYS A 339 -35.43 4.47 -15.61
CA LYS A 339 -36.46 3.86 -16.49
C LYS A 339 -37.29 2.82 -15.77
N LEU A 340 -36.65 1.94 -14.99
CA LEU A 340 -37.36 0.85 -14.26
C LEU A 340 -38.15 1.41 -13.07
N ARG A 341 -37.66 2.45 -12.39
CA ARG A 341 -38.40 3.16 -11.35
C ARG A 341 -39.66 3.87 -11.92
N GLU A 342 -39.53 4.57 -13.04
CA GLU A 342 -40.65 5.17 -13.75
C GLU A 342 -41.68 4.16 -14.20
N ALA A 343 -41.23 2.95 -14.62
CA ALA A 343 -42.10 1.84 -14.95
C ALA A 343 -42.80 1.20 -13.73
N GLY A 344 -42.38 1.56 -12.50
CA GLY A 344 -43.04 1.13 -11.27
C GLY A 344 -42.34 0.03 -10.48
N TYR A 345 -41.08 -0.32 -10.78
CA TYR A 345 -40.33 -1.29 -9.96
C TYR A 345 -39.93 -0.68 -8.61
N GLN A 346 -40.24 -1.39 -7.50
CA GLN A 346 -40.03 -0.92 -6.12
C GLN A 346 -38.92 -1.68 -5.38
N GLY A 347 -38.45 -2.83 -5.87
CA GLY A 347 -37.38 -3.62 -5.26
C GLY A 347 -36.00 -2.98 -5.36
N LYS A 348 -34.98 -3.61 -4.77
CA LYS A 348 -33.61 -3.13 -4.75
C LYS A 348 -32.87 -3.50 -6.02
N PHE A 349 -31.90 -2.65 -6.42
CA PHE A 349 -31.02 -2.96 -7.52
C PHE A 349 -29.68 -3.51 -7.03
N ILE A 350 -29.11 -4.47 -7.74
CA ILE A 350 -27.73 -4.94 -7.55
C ILE A 350 -26.93 -4.56 -8.77
N VAL A 351 -25.90 -3.76 -8.57
CA VAL A 351 -24.86 -3.44 -9.59
C VAL A 351 -23.70 -4.39 -9.36
N PRO A 352 -23.39 -5.31 -10.32
CA PRO A 352 -22.45 -6.41 -10.07
C PRO A 352 -20.96 -6.00 -10.14
N LEU A 353 -20.61 -4.94 -10.87
CA LEU A 353 -19.23 -4.57 -11.19
C LEU A 353 -19.05 -3.03 -11.20
N PRO A 354 -17.83 -2.50 -10.92
CA PRO A 354 -16.59 -3.23 -10.58
C PRO A 354 -16.57 -3.78 -9.16
N VAL A 355 -17.37 -3.24 -8.26
CA VAL A 355 -17.58 -3.69 -6.88
C VAL A 355 -19.07 -3.95 -6.72
N PRO A 356 -19.48 -5.18 -6.34
CA PRO A 356 -20.88 -5.49 -6.12
C PRO A 356 -21.50 -4.59 -5.03
N GLN A 357 -22.65 -4.00 -5.34
CA GLN A 357 -23.34 -3.11 -4.41
C GLN A 357 -24.85 -3.18 -4.58
N VAL A 358 -25.56 -3.02 -3.48
CA VAL A 358 -27.02 -2.86 -3.46
C VAL A 358 -27.35 -1.37 -3.47
N LEU A 359 -28.31 -0.99 -4.32
CA LEU A 359 -28.86 0.34 -4.39
C LEU A 359 -30.34 0.26 -3.99
N ASP A 360 -30.71 1.05 -3.01
CA ASP A 360 -32.10 1.13 -2.50
C ASP A 360 -32.94 2.14 -3.28
N ASP A 361 -32.27 3.13 -3.94
CA ASP A 361 -32.87 4.22 -4.71
C ASP A 361 -32.36 4.26 -6.16
#